data_6fe674c43062ae80b32a855dbc432f80
#
_entry.id   6fe674c43062ae80b32a855dbc432f80
#
_cell.length_a   1.000
_cell.length_b   1.000
_cell.length_c   1.000
_cell.angle_alpha   90.00
_cell.angle_beta   90.00
_cell.angle_gamma   90.00
#
_symmetry.space_group_name_H-M   'P 1'
#
loop_
_entity.id
_entity.type
_entity.pdbx_description
1 polymer ?
#
loop_
_entity_poly.entity_id
_entity_poly.type
_entity_poly.pdbx_seq_one_letter_code
_entity_poly.pdbx_strand_id
1 'polypeptide(L)'
;LSVIVEIVCRDLTAPSPLSESILNARPYAFLDDGAAEERRTRTVRTAGVYEPQTAAEYGRLDPGAIEQVRIEMQPAAANADELHDALVVHGFLTEAEVREAAAVAWLGELRQARRAVCMQPASERLWVAAERLHEMRALFPHIKAEGDAPLLAEVPERDAALREIVRSRLEACGPVTAAELG
;
A
#
# COMPACT_ATOMS: atom_id res chain seq x y z
N LEU A 1 -46.04 -11.12 48.28
CA LEU A 1 -44.75 -11.66 47.84
C LEU A 1 -43.82 -10.50 47.63
N SER A 2 -43.05 -10.09 48.65
CA SER A 2 -41.97 -9.12 48.51
C SER A 2 -40.73 -9.88 47.98
N VAL A 3 -40.42 -9.68 46.72
CA VAL A 3 -39.13 -10.13 46.14
C VAL A 3 -38.09 -9.15 46.66
N ILE A 4 -37.20 -9.59 47.50
CA ILE A 4 -36.05 -8.81 47.95
C ILE A 4 -35.04 -8.94 46.83
N VAL A 5 -34.82 -7.84 46.09
CA VAL A 5 -33.75 -7.75 45.12
C VAL A 5 -32.62 -6.97 45.79
N GLU A 6 -31.51 -7.61 45.98
CA GLU A 6 -30.30 -6.94 46.43
C GLU A 6 -29.62 -6.28 45.22
N ILE A 7 -29.45 -4.97 45.26
CA ILE A 7 -28.72 -4.23 44.22
C ILE A 7 -27.29 -4.09 44.66
N VAL A 8 -26.40 -4.78 43.96
CA VAL A 8 -24.93 -4.70 44.17
C VAL A 8 -24.31 -3.91 43.04
N CYS A 9 -23.76 -2.74 43.35
CA CYS A 9 -23.01 -1.94 42.40
C CYS A 9 -21.54 -2.41 42.37
N ARG A 10 -21.02 -2.64 41.18
CA ARG A 10 -19.61 -3.00 40.96
C ARG A 10 -19.07 -2.18 39.81
N ASP A 11 -17.88 -1.65 40.00
CA ASP A 11 -17.12 -1.05 38.90
C ASP A 11 -16.50 -2.17 38.06
N LEU A 12 -16.80 -2.14 36.76
CA LEU A 12 -16.26 -3.11 35.78
C LEU A 12 -15.30 -2.39 34.85
N THR A 13 -14.25 -3.08 34.45
CA THR A 13 -13.27 -2.59 33.46
C THR A 13 -13.81 -2.59 32.04
N ALA A 14 -14.91 -3.29 31.78
CA ALA A 14 -15.59 -3.36 30.49
C ALA A 14 -17.10 -3.30 30.69
N PRO A 15 -17.89 -2.78 29.72
CA PRO A 15 -19.35 -2.76 29.79
C PRO A 15 -19.91 -4.18 29.90
N SER A 16 -21.01 -4.33 30.67
CA SER A 16 -21.71 -5.62 30.78
C SER A 16 -22.32 -6.01 29.43
N PRO A 17 -22.46 -7.32 29.12
CA PRO A 17 -23.17 -7.77 27.93
C PRO A 17 -24.58 -7.21 27.74
N LEU A 18 -25.28 -6.92 28.86
CA LEU A 18 -26.64 -6.33 28.85
C LEU A 18 -26.64 -4.86 28.42
N SER A 19 -25.54 -4.13 28.63
CA SER A 19 -25.43 -2.73 28.18
C SER A 19 -25.04 -2.64 26.70
N GLU A 20 -24.63 -3.73 26.11
CA GLU A 20 -24.15 -3.77 24.73
C GLU A 20 -25.19 -3.30 23.71
N SER A 21 -26.42 -3.74 23.85
CA SER A 21 -27.53 -3.34 22.97
C SER A 21 -27.81 -1.85 23.05
N ILE A 22 -27.67 -1.25 24.26
CA ILE A 22 -27.87 0.17 24.50
C ILE A 22 -26.72 0.99 23.91
N LEU A 23 -25.49 0.56 24.13
CA LEU A 23 -24.29 1.22 23.64
C LEU A 23 -24.17 1.15 22.11
N ASN A 24 -24.68 0.08 21.50
CA ASN A 24 -24.68 -0.10 20.05
C ASN A 24 -25.94 0.45 19.36
N ALA A 25 -26.97 0.89 20.11
CA ALA A 25 -28.20 1.42 19.54
C ALA A 25 -28.03 2.74 18.76
N ARG A 26 -26.89 3.43 18.92
CA ARG A 26 -26.54 4.65 18.21
C ARG A 26 -25.27 4.46 17.38
N PRO A 27 -25.35 3.82 16.23
CA PRO A 27 -24.17 3.53 15.40
C PRO A 27 -23.47 4.79 14.88
N TYR A 28 -24.15 5.94 14.87
CA TYR A 28 -23.62 7.23 14.36
C TYR A 28 -23.25 8.22 15.48
N ALA A 29 -23.30 7.84 16.75
CA ALA A 29 -22.94 8.72 17.86
C ALA A 29 -21.51 9.28 17.77
N PHE A 30 -20.64 8.63 17.02
CA PHE A 30 -19.27 9.10 16.75
C PHE A 30 -19.19 10.19 15.66
N LEU A 31 -20.24 10.38 14.86
CA LEU A 31 -20.30 11.42 13.81
C LEU A 31 -20.86 12.74 14.35
N ASP A 32 -21.69 12.67 15.41
CA ASP A 32 -22.42 13.79 15.98
C ASP A 32 -21.79 14.30 17.29
N ASP A 33 -20.50 14.56 17.36
CA ASP A 33 -19.85 15.05 18.59
C ASP A 33 -20.27 14.37 19.90
N GLY A 34 -20.67 13.10 19.82
CA GLY A 34 -21.08 12.29 20.94
C GLY A 34 -20.05 12.33 22.07
N ALA A 35 -20.57 12.44 23.32
CA ALA A 35 -19.77 12.68 24.52
C ALA A 35 -18.48 11.83 24.54
N ALA A 36 -17.37 12.43 24.96
CA ALA A 36 -16.05 11.77 24.99
C ALA A 36 -16.06 10.44 25.76
N GLU A 37 -17.03 10.26 26.67
CA GLU A 37 -17.27 9.04 27.45
C GLU A 37 -17.83 7.89 26.62
N GLU A 38 -18.72 8.14 25.65
CA GLU A 38 -19.25 7.09 24.76
C GLU A 38 -18.13 6.56 23.83
N ARG A 39 -17.22 7.43 23.40
CA ARG A 39 -16.02 7.03 22.64
C ARG A 39 -15.06 6.20 23.49
N ARG A 40 -14.84 6.57 24.76
CA ARG A 40 -14.01 5.82 25.71
C ARG A 40 -14.56 4.42 25.96
N THR A 41 -15.86 4.29 26.17
CA THR A 41 -16.51 3.01 26.44
C THR A 41 -16.34 2.04 25.25
N ARG A 42 -16.44 2.56 24.04
CA ARG A 42 -16.20 1.77 22.81
C ARG A 42 -14.75 1.35 22.65
N THR A 43 -13.82 2.25 22.94
CA THR A 43 -12.37 1.96 22.87
C THR A 43 -11.94 0.93 23.92
N VAL A 44 -12.46 1.04 25.14
CA VAL A 44 -12.20 0.09 26.23
C VAL A 44 -12.73 -1.30 25.89
N ARG A 45 -13.87 -1.39 25.23
CA ARG A 45 -14.45 -2.66 24.81
C ARG A 45 -13.64 -3.35 23.71
N THR A 46 -13.12 -2.60 22.75
CA THR A 46 -12.24 -3.15 21.71
C THR A 46 -10.92 -3.66 22.32
N ALA A 47 -10.42 -2.99 23.36
CA ALA A 47 -9.20 -3.39 24.06
C ALA A 47 -9.40 -4.58 25.01
N GLY A 48 -10.62 -4.79 25.55
CA GLY A 48 -10.90 -5.85 26.55
C GLY A 48 -11.32 -7.20 25.96
N VAL A 49 -11.64 -7.26 24.68
CA VAL A 49 -12.11 -8.50 24.01
C VAL A 49 -10.94 -9.38 23.54
N TYR A 50 -9.74 -8.83 23.44
CA TYR A 50 -8.59 -9.59 22.98
C TYR A 50 -7.75 -10.05 24.18
N GLU A 51 -7.83 -11.34 24.53
CA GLU A 51 -6.77 -11.98 25.29
C GLU A 51 -5.44 -11.82 24.51
N PRO A 52 -4.28 -11.61 25.18
CA PRO A 52 -3.00 -11.38 24.49
C PRO A 52 -2.64 -12.46 23.46
N GLN A 53 -3.05 -13.69 23.68
CA GLN A 53 -2.84 -14.80 22.74
C GLN A 53 -3.74 -14.70 21.50
N THR A 54 -5.01 -14.31 21.71
CA THR A 54 -5.98 -14.13 20.63
C THR A 54 -5.65 -12.87 19.80
N ALA A 55 -5.18 -11.78 20.46
CA ALA A 55 -4.73 -10.59 19.76
C ALA A 55 -3.51 -10.85 18.85
N ALA A 56 -2.60 -11.73 19.26
CA ALA A 56 -1.46 -12.14 18.45
C ALA A 56 -1.88 -13.00 17.25
N GLU A 57 -2.94 -13.80 17.37
CA GLU A 57 -3.50 -14.59 16.27
C GLU A 57 -4.30 -13.71 15.27
N TYR A 58 -5.16 -12.83 15.77
CA TYR A 58 -5.93 -11.90 14.91
C TYR A 58 -5.06 -10.79 14.30
N GLY A 59 -3.91 -10.47 14.90
CA GLY A 59 -2.94 -9.53 14.35
C GLY A 59 -2.03 -10.14 13.27
N ARG A 60 -2.11 -11.44 13.01
CA ARG A 60 -1.35 -12.06 11.92
C ARG A 60 -2.07 -11.81 10.61
N LEU A 61 -1.37 -11.14 9.70
CA LEU A 61 -1.84 -11.04 8.32
C LEU A 61 -1.85 -12.44 7.70
N ASP A 62 -2.93 -12.76 7.00
CA ASP A 62 -3.04 -14.03 6.26
C ASP A 62 -2.07 -14.01 5.06
N PRO A 63 -1.10 -14.92 5.01
CA PRO A 63 -0.17 -15.01 3.88
C PRO A 63 -0.88 -15.20 2.54
N GLY A 64 -2.00 -15.93 2.52
CA GLY A 64 -2.80 -16.14 1.31
C GLY A 64 -3.44 -14.84 0.82
N ALA A 65 -3.97 -14.02 1.74
CA ALA A 65 -4.52 -12.73 1.39
C ALA A 65 -3.44 -11.75 0.91
N ILE A 66 -2.24 -11.77 1.51
CA ILE A 66 -1.11 -10.96 1.04
C ILE A 66 -0.74 -11.33 -0.39
N GLU A 67 -0.60 -12.62 -0.69
CA GLU A 67 -0.23 -13.08 -2.02
C GLU A 67 -1.32 -12.77 -3.05
N GLN A 68 -2.58 -12.91 -2.68
CA GLN A 68 -3.70 -12.54 -3.54
C GLN A 68 -3.64 -11.06 -3.92
N VAL A 69 -3.44 -10.17 -2.96
CA VAL A 69 -3.31 -8.73 -3.23
C VAL A 69 -2.09 -8.43 -4.09
N ARG A 70 -0.95 -9.10 -3.86
CA ARG A 70 0.24 -8.95 -4.71
C ARG A 70 -0.03 -9.33 -6.17
N ILE A 71 -0.78 -10.40 -6.40
CA ILE A 71 -1.18 -10.82 -7.75
C ILE A 71 -2.10 -9.77 -8.40
N GLU A 72 -3.09 -9.28 -7.65
CA GLU A 72 -4.04 -8.27 -8.13
C GLU A 72 -3.37 -6.92 -8.44
N MET A 73 -2.27 -6.60 -7.76
CA MET A 73 -1.51 -5.36 -7.96
C MET A 73 -0.45 -5.47 -9.08
N GLN A 74 -0.24 -6.66 -9.66
CA GLN A 74 0.68 -6.80 -10.78
C GLN A 74 0.18 -6.01 -12.01
N PRO A 75 1.09 -5.35 -12.76
CA PRO A 75 0.69 -4.61 -13.95
C PRO A 75 0.06 -5.57 -14.98
N ALA A 76 -1.22 -5.37 -15.27
CA ALA A 76 -1.96 -6.14 -16.27
C ALA A 76 -2.24 -5.24 -17.47
N ALA A 77 -1.22 -5.01 -18.30
CA ALA A 77 -1.35 -4.20 -19.51
C ALA A 77 -1.86 -5.06 -20.67
N ALA A 78 -2.84 -4.56 -21.43
CA ALA A 78 -3.35 -5.19 -22.64
C ALA A 78 -2.75 -4.60 -23.93
N ASN A 79 -1.98 -3.51 -23.84
CA ASN A 79 -1.35 -2.83 -24.97
C ASN A 79 -0.16 -1.98 -24.51
N ALA A 80 0.59 -1.38 -25.45
CA ALA A 80 1.75 -0.55 -25.17
C ALA A 80 1.42 0.72 -24.35
N ASP A 81 0.26 1.32 -24.55
CA ASP A 81 -0.12 2.53 -23.82
C ASP A 81 -0.43 2.22 -22.34
N GLU A 82 -1.14 1.15 -22.07
CA GLU A 82 -1.39 0.70 -20.69
C GLU A 82 -0.09 0.27 -19.99
N LEU A 83 0.85 -0.36 -20.71
CA LEU A 83 2.15 -0.67 -20.16
C LEU A 83 2.96 0.60 -19.87
N HIS A 84 2.84 1.63 -20.70
CA HIS A 84 3.45 2.93 -20.43
C HIS A 84 2.85 3.59 -19.19
N ASP A 85 1.52 3.55 -19.04
CA ASP A 85 0.86 4.06 -17.83
C ASP A 85 1.33 3.31 -16.57
N ALA A 86 1.48 1.99 -16.65
CA ALA A 86 2.05 1.21 -15.57
C ALA A 86 3.48 1.65 -15.22
N LEU A 87 4.35 1.90 -16.22
CA LEU A 87 5.70 2.43 -15.98
C LEU A 87 5.67 3.80 -15.27
N VAL A 88 4.74 4.66 -15.62
CA VAL A 88 4.58 5.99 -14.96
C VAL A 88 4.12 5.82 -13.52
N VAL A 89 3.11 4.98 -13.27
CA VAL A 89 2.52 4.76 -11.94
C VAL A 89 3.52 4.08 -11.00
N HIS A 90 4.17 3.02 -11.44
CA HIS A 90 5.13 2.27 -10.62
C HIS A 90 6.49 2.97 -10.45
N GLY A 91 6.78 4.01 -11.26
CA GLY A 91 8.08 4.67 -11.33
C GLY A 91 9.10 3.92 -12.16
N PHE A 92 9.14 2.61 -12.07
CA PHE A 92 9.87 1.66 -12.92
C PHE A 92 9.23 0.27 -12.83
N LEU A 93 9.52 -0.57 -13.81
CA LEU A 93 9.24 -2.01 -13.76
C LEU A 93 10.53 -2.79 -13.95
N THR A 94 10.69 -3.86 -13.20
CA THR A 94 11.80 -4.81 -13.36
C THR A 94 11.51 -5.77 -14.51
N GLU A 95 12.54 -6.41 -15.05
CA GLU A 95 12.38 -7.43 -16.08
C GLU A 95 11.54 -8.64 -15.57
N ALA A 96 11.58 -8.90 -14.26
CA ALA A 96 10.77 -9.94 -13.61
C ALA A 96 9.27 -9.58 -13.53
N GLU A 97 8.93 -8.31 -13.43
CA GLU A 97 7.54 -7.83 -13.43
C GLU A 97 6.94 -7.80 -14.84
N VAL A 98 7.78 -7.68 -15.87
CA VAL A 98 7.37 -7.69 -17.28
C VAL A 98 7.50 -9.11 -17.86
N ARG A 99 6.68 -10.04 -17.39
CA ARG A 99 6.83 -11.47 -17.72
C ARG A 99 6.20 -11.91 -19.03
N GLU A 100 5.23 -11.18 -19.51
CA GLU A 100 4.49 -11.59 -20.70
C GLU A 100 5.26 -11.29 -22.00
N ALA A 101 5.29 -12.23 -22.91
CA ALA A 101 5.97 -12.06 -24.20
C ALA A 101 5.45 -10.85 -25.02
N ALA A 102 4.14 -10.56 -24.89
CA ALA A 102 3.53 -9.38 -25.50
C ALA A 102 4.10 -8.08 -24.88
N ALA A 103 4.25 -8.02 -23.58
CA ALA A 103 4.81 -6.84 -22.88
C ALA A 103 6.25 -6.53 -23.30
N VAL A 104 7.05 -7.55 -23.60
CA VAL A 104 8.42 -7.36 -24.13
C VAL A 104 8.38 -6.70 -25.52
N ALA A 105 7.43 -7.06 -26.37
CA ALA A 105 7.24 -6.40 -27.68
C ALA A 105 6.82 -4.94 -27.50
N TRP A 106 5.86 -4.66 -26.61
CA TRP A 106 5.42 -3.29 -26.31
C TRP A 106 6.51 -2.42 -25.72
N LEU A 107 7.38 -2.95 -24.85
CA LEU A 107 8.58 -2.22 -24.39
C LEU A 107 9.51 -1.83 -25.56
N GLY A 108 9.62 -2.70 -26.55
CA GLY A 108 10.35 -2.42 -27.80
C GLY A 108 9.71 -1.26 -28.58
N GLU A 109 8.39 -1.24 -28.69
CA GLU A 109 7.62 -0.17 -29.33
C GLU A 109 7.77 1.15 -28.57
N LEU A 110 7.59 1.13 -27.24
CA LEU A 110 7.75 2.31 -26.39
C LEU A 110 9.16 2.90 -26.48
N ARG A 111 10.18 2.04 -26.55
CA ARG A 111 11.56 2.49 -26.71
C ARG A 111 11.80 3.13 -28.09
N GLN A 112 11.26 2.56 -29.17
CA GLN A 112 11.33 3.15 -30.50
C GLN A 112 10.58 4.49 -30.58
N ALA A 113 9.44 4.59 -29.89
CA ALA A 113 8.66 5.81 -29.76
C ALA A 113 9.28 6.84 -28.79
N ARG A 114 10.44 6.55 -28.18
CA ARG A 114 11.15 7.41 -27.22
C ARG A 114 10.34 7.68 -25.93
N ARG A 115 9.40 6.80 -25.60
CA ARG A 115 8.53 6.89 -24.42
C ARG A 115 9.07 6.10 -23.23
N ALA A 116 9.95 5.12 -23.45
CA ALA A 116 10.58 4.35 -22.39
C ALA A 116 12.05 4.08 -22.69
N VAL A 117 12.83 3.87 -21.63
CA VAL A 117 14.23 3.45 -21.66
C VAL A 117 14.44 2.26 -20.74
N CYS A 118 15.52 1.51 -20.99
CA CYS A 118 16.01 0.52 -20.06
C CYS A 118 17.26 1.03 -19.35
N MET A 119 17.35 0.84 -18.03
CA MET A 119 18.53 1.13 -17.22
C MET A 119 18.97 -0.13 -16.47
N GLN A 120 20.26 -0.26 -16.19
CA GLN A 120 20.80 -1.38 -15.45
C GLN A 120 21.72 -0.89 -14.32
N PRO A 121 21.12 -0.50 -13.16
CA PRO A 121 21.90 0.05 -12.04
C PRO A 121 22.75 -1.00 -11.32
N ALA A 122 22.44 -2.28 -11.44
CA ALA A 122 23.19 -3.40 -10.88
C ALA A 122 23.08 -4.62 -11.82
N SER A 123 22.64 -5.75 -11.33
CA SER A 123 22.39 -6.95 -12.13
C SER A 123 21.01 -6.98 -12.77
N GLU A 124 20.09 -6.14 -12.32
CA GLU A 124 18.69 -6.11 -12.74
C GLU A 124 18.44 -4.99 -13.76
N ARG A 125 17.61 -5.30 -14.74
CA ARG A 125 17.19 -4.33 -15.77
C ARG A 125 15.88 -3.67 -15.31
N LEU A 126 15.87 -2.34 -15.37
CA LEU A 126 14.73 -1.51 -14.99
C LEU A 126 14.21 -0.79 -16.24
N TRP A 127 12.93 -0.92 -16.49
CA TRP A 127 12.22 -0.18 -17.52
C TRP A 127 11.60 1.06 -16.92
N VAL A 128 11.82 2.20 -17.54
CA VAL A 128 11.48 3.53 -17.03
C VAL A 128 10.79 4.34 -18.12
N ALA A 129 9.64 4.93 -17.81
CA ALA A 129 8.98 5.89 -18.69
C ALA A 129 9.81 7.18 -18.83
N ALA A 130 9.68 7.87 -19.95
CA ALA A 130 10.36 9.15 -20.18
C ALA A 130 10.02 10.19 -19.10
N GLU A 131 8.79 10.19 -18.61
CA GLU A 131 8.27 11.07 -17.56
C GLU A 131 8.97 10.87 -16.22
N ARG A 132 9.43 9.64 -15.93
CA ARG A 132 10.09 9.25 -14.67
C ARG A 132 11.61 9.21 -14.76
N LEU A 133 12.16 9.46 -15.95
CA LEU A 133 13.60 9.37 -16.22
C LEU A 133 14.43 10.37 -15.40
N HIS A 134 13.88 11.55 -15.11
CA HIS A 134 14.58 12.59 -14.33
C HIS A 134 14.85 12.13 -12.88
N GLU A 135 13.94 11.40 -12.26
CA GLU A 135 14.12 10.83 -10.91
C GLU A 135 15.16 9.71 -10.93
N MET A 136 15.08 8.83 -11.91
CA MET A 136 16.06 7.74 -12.07
C MET A 136 17.47 8.28 -12.36
N ARG A 137 17.60 9.40 -13.06
CA ARG A 137 18.86 10.11 -13.25
C ARG A 137 19.43 10.69 -11.96
N ALA A 138 18.57 11.18 -11.05
CA ALA A 138 18.99 11.65 -9.73
C ALA A 138 19.51 10.50 -8.85
N LEU A 139 18.89 9.32 -8.94
CA LEU A 139 19.29 8.14 -8.17
C LEU A 139 20.52 7.46 -8.73
N PHE A 140 20.63 7.38 -10.06
CA PHE A 140 21.66 6.64 -10.79
C PHE A 140 22.36 7.53 -11.85
N PRO A 141 23.08 8.58 -11.45
CA PRO A 141 23.64 9.57 -12.37
C PRO A 141 24.68 8.99 -13.34
N HIS A 142 25.32 7.89 -12.97
CA HIS A 142 26.38 7.25 -13.78
C HIS A 142 25.89 6.13 -14.69
N ILE A 143 24.63 5.71 -14.54
CA ILE A 143 24.04 4.63 -15.33
C ILE A 143 23.51 5.20 -16.66
N LYS A 144 23.98 4.62 -17.74
CA LYS A 144 23.47 4.96 -19.07
C LYS A 144 22.13 4.26 -19.31
N ALA A 145 21.16 5.03 -19.80
CA ALA A 145 19.92 4.46 -20.27
C ALA A 145 20.14 3.87 -21.68
N GLU A 146 19.63 2.68 -21.91
CA GLU A 146 19.51 2.08 -23.22
C GLU A 146 18.23 2.59 -23.89
N GLY A 147 18.34 3.37 -24.91
CA GLY A 147 17.27 4.06 -25.60
C GLY A 147 17.47 5.58 -25.56
N ASP A 148 16.70 6.27 -26.35
CA ASP A 148 16.74 7.73 -26.49
C ASP A 148 15.37 8.31 -26.11
N ALA A 149 15.18 8.63 -24.83
CA ALA A 149 13.99 9.33 -24.34
C ALA A 149 14.36 10.76 -23.91
N PRO A 150 13.48 11.73 -24.14
CA PRO A 150 13.70 13.09 -23.69
C PRO A 150 13.66 13.18 -22.17
N LEU A 151 14.47 14.06 -21.60
CA LEU A 151 14.33 14.43 -20.20
C LEU A 151 13.23 15.50 -20.10
N LEU A 152 12.08 15.12 -19.61
CA LEU A 152 10.88 15.98 -19.61
C LEU A 152 10.80 16.95 -18.43
N ALA A 153 11.64 16.77 -17.41
CA ALA A 153 11.71 17.62 -16.23
C ALA A 153 13.16 17.78 -15.75
N GLU A 154 13.39 18.78 -14.92
CA GLU A 154 14.69 18.95 -14.26
C GLU A 154 14.99 17.78 -13.32
N VAL A 155 16.26 17.43 -13.21
CA VAL A 155 16.71 16.37 -12.30
C VAL A 155 16.60 16.87 -10.86
N PRO A 156 15.77 16.24 -10.02
CA PRO A 156 15.58 16.70 -8.66
C PRO A 156 16.76 16.34 -7.75
N GLU A 157 16.72 16.82 -6.53
CA GLU A 157 17.56 16.33 -5.43
C GLU A 157 17.36 14.83 -5.23
N ARG A 158 18.46 14.09 -4.93
CA ARG A 158 18.47 12.63 -4.79
C ARG A 158 17.43 12.13 -3.78
N ASP A 159 17.30 12.79 -2.62
CA ASP A 159 16.36 12.38 -1.58
C ASP A 159 14.90 12.67 -1.96
N ALA A 160 14.66 13.67 -2.79
CA ALA A 160 13.34 13.93 -3.34
C ALA A 160 12.95 12.85 -4.36
N ALA A 161 13.87 12.50 -5.28
CA ALA A 161 13.68 11.41 -6.24
C ALA A 161 13.41 10.08 -5.53
N LEU A 162 14.20 9.76 -4.51
CA LEU A 162 14.03 8.52 -3.74
C LEU A 162 12.65 8.43 -3.10
N ARG A 163 12.19 9.52 -2.48
CA ARG A 163 10.85 9.56 -1.87
C ARG A 163 9.74 9.33 -2.88
N GLU A 164 9.84 9.93 -4.07
CA GLU A 164 8.82 9.75 -5.12
C GLU A 164 8.83 8.34 -5.70
N ILE A 165 10.00 7.75 -5.95
CA ILE A 165 10.10 6.37 -6.42
C ILE A 165 9.58 5.39 -5.37
N VAL A 166 9.96 5.53 -4.09
CA VAL A 166 9.47 4.68 -3.01
C VAL A 166 7.96 4.82 -2.84
N ARG A 167 7.42 6.04 -2.92
CA ARG A 167 5.97 6.28 -2.87
C ARG A 167 5.25 5.55 -4.00
N SER A 168 5.69 5.72 -5.23
CA SER A 168 5.13 5.05 -6.40
C SER A 168 5.15 3.53 -6.25
N ARG A 169 6.27 2.97 -5.78
CA ARG A 169 6.38 1.52 -5.52
C ARG A 169 5.41 1.06 -4.43
N LEU A 170 5.32 1.77 -3.31
CA LEU A 170 4.41 1.42 -2.20
C LEU A 170 2.94 1.51 -2.59
N GLU A 171 2.57 2.44 -3.46
CA GLU A 171 1.20 2.59 -3.96
C GLU A 171 0.82 1.50 -4.96
N ALA A 172 1.80 0.92 -5.66
CA ALA A 172 1.57 0.08 -6.82
C ALA A 172 1.93 -1.40 -6.63
N CYS A 173 2.79 -1.78 -5.68
CA CYS A 173 3.24 -3.17 -5.54
C CYS A 173 2.51 -3.99 -4.48
N GLY A 174 1.50 -3.42 -3.79
CA GLY A 174 0.77 -4.08 -2.71
C GLY A 174 1.59 -4.24 -1.43
N PRO A 175 1.25 -5.19 -0.55
CA PRO A 175 1.93 -5.39 0.72
C PRO A 175 3.38 -5.85 0.54
N VAL A 176 4.33 -5.05 1.02
CA VAL A 176 5.76 -5.36 0.98
C VAL A 176 6.43 -5.05 2.31
N THR A 177 7.54 -5.69 2.58
CA THR A 177 8.40 -5.37 3.72
C THR A 177 9.48 -4.37 3.31
N ALA A 178 10.07 -3.68 4.29
CA ALA A 178 11.19 -2.78 4.02
C ALA A 178 12.40 -3.50 3.38
N ALA A 179 12.59 -4.79 3.68
CA ALA A 179 13.66 -5.60 3.10
C ALA A 179 13.42 -6.01 1.64
N GLU A 180 12.16 -6.05 1.21
CA GLU A 180 11.78 -6.33 -0.19
C GLU A 180 11.87 -5.08 -1.07
N LEU A 181 11.87 -3.88 -0.46
CA LEU A 181 11.98 -2.59 -1.17
C LEU A 181 13.42 -2.11 -1.34
N GLY A 182 14.35 -2.57 -0.53
CA GLY A 182 15.77 -2.13 -0.48
C GLY A 182 16.70 -3.08 -1.07
#